data_7e9868041592169fa7cd598c87b6507d
#
_entry.id   7e9868041592169fa7cd598c87b6507d
#
_cell.length_a   1.000
_cell.length_b   1.000
_cell.length_c   1.000
_cell.angle_alpha   90.00
_cell.angle_beta   90.00
_cell.angle_gamma   90.00
#
_symmetry.space_group_name_H-M   'P 1'
#
loop_
_entity.id
_entity.type
_entity.pdbx_description
1 polymer ?
#
loop_
_entity_poly.entity_id
_entity_poly.type
_entity_poly.pdbx_seq_one_letter_code
_entity_poly.pdbx_strand_id
1 'polypeptide(L)'
;SKTMDAALDFCALAMEADADFLCLSTQRAADVIASASTKTDPKYLMNFGEENVRSHGLFVVSQLLASLRPTIRAAAGRSPWQIASVGDASLETYAGVASVETLSEIQGEDYTCTPTVCLTETLGGLEDIPAGVRAVVTKAPVDLLSHIAIRARNTSVLLASVVDDDLWNEVLRFADSNVRLSIEGERLIVAEASVA
;
A
#
# COMPACT_ATOMS: atom_id res chain seq x y z
N SER A 1 16.15 19.23 -10.35
CA SER A 1 15.52 17.97 -9.92
C SER A 1 15.02 18.03 -8.48
N LYS A 2 15.85 18.41 -7.48
CA LYS A 2 15.44 18.41 -6.05
C LYS A 2 14.20 19.27 -5.75
N THR A 3 14.06 20.43 -6.36
CA THR A 3 12.87 21.30 -6.18
C THR A 3 11.62 20.65 -6.76
N MET A 4 11.73 19.98 -7.89
CA MET A 4 10.62 19.27 -8.51
C MET A 4 10.22 18.05 -7.65
N ASP A 5 11.18 17.29 -7.15
CA ASP A 5 10.96 16.19 -6.24
C ASP A 5 10.19 16.64 -4.98
N ALA A 6 10.65 17.70 -4.32
CA ALA A 6 9.97 18.27 -3.16
C ALA A 6 8.54 18.76 -3.47
N ALA A 7 8.33 19.34 -4.65
CA ALA A 7 6.99 19.76 -5.07
C ALA A 7 6.05 18.56 -5.29
N LEU A 8 6.55 17.48 -5.90
CA LEU A 8 5.76 16.27 -6.09
C LEU A 8 5.45 15.56 -4.76
N ASP A 9 6.41 15.54 -3.83
CA ASP A 9 6.16 14.98 -2.48
C ASP A 9 5.09 15.80 -1.75
N PHE A 10 5.13 17.13 -1.83
CA PHE A 10 4.10 17.97 -1.24
C PHE A 10 2.73 17.73 -1.88
N CYS A 11 2.66 17.65 -3.21
CA CYS A 11 1.40 17.33 -3.91
C CYS A 11 0.87 15.96 -3.49
N ALA A 12 1.73 14.96 -3.39
CA ALA A 12 1.34 13.62 -2.97
C ALA A 12 0.74 13.61 -1.57
N LEU A 13 1.41 14.24 -0.59
CA LEU A 13 0.92 14.34 0.80
C LEU A 13 -0.42 15.07 0.89
N ALA A 14 -0.59 16.18 0.15
CA ALA A 14 -1.84 16.91 0.12
C ALA A 14 -2.98 16.07 -0.47
N MET A 15 -2.71 15.34 -1.55
CA MET A 15 -3.69 14.46 -2.18
C MET A 15 -4.07 13.28 -1.28
N GLU A 16 -3.13 12.68 -0.57
CA GLU A 16 -3.42 11.63 0.41
C GLU A 16 -4.33 12.13 1.51
N ALA A 17 -4.02 13.28 2.10
CA ALA A 17 -4.83 13.88 3.16
C ALA A 17 -6.27 14.17 2.70
N ASP A 18 -6.42 14.74 1.50
CA ASP A 18 -7.74 15.03 0.92
C ASP A 18 -8.52 13.75 0.60
N ALA A 19 -7.84 12.72 0.07
CA ALA A 19 -8.44 11.43 -0.25
C ALA A 19 -8.88 10.68 1.02
N ASP A 20 -8.06 10.66 2.05
CA ASP A 20 -8.38 10.03 3.33
C ASP A 20 -9.57 10.74 4.00
N PHE A 21 -9.60 12.07 3.98
CA PHE A 21 -10.75 12.84 4.46
C PHE A 21 -12.02 12.53 3.67
N LEU A 22 -11.94 12.50 2.33
CA LEU A 22 -13.07 12.19 1.46
C LEU A 22 -13.58 10.76 1.71
N CYS A 23 -12.67 9.79 1.77
CA CYS A 23 -12.97 8.39 2.02
C CYS A 23 -13.69 8.22 3.37
N LEU A 24 -13.11 8.73 4.45
CA LEU A 24 -13.67 8.59 5.81
C LEU A 24 -15.01 9.30 5.97
N SER A 25 -15.15 10.51 5.43
CA SER A 25 -16.38 11.30 5.57
C SER A 25 -17.55 10.66 4.80
N THR A 26 -17.29 10.16 3.59
CA THR A 26 -18.33 9.53 2.77
C THR A 26 -18.64 8.11 3.22
N GLN A 27 -17.66 7.35 3.71
CA GLN A 27 -17.91 6.03 4.29
C GLN A 27 -18.77 6.11 5.54
N ARG A 28 -18.53 7.07 6.44
CA ARG A 28 -19.39 7.30 7.62
C ARG A 28 -20.84 7.57 7.24
N ALA A 29 -21.07 8.35 6.19
CA ALA A 29 -22.44 8.59 5.70
C ALA A 29 -23.06 7.31 5.13
N ALA A 30 -22.29 6.52 4.38
CA ALA A 30 -22.75 5.24 3.85
C ALA A 30 -23.08 4.24 4.96
N ASP A 31 -22.29 4.17 6.02
CA ASP A 31 -22.52 3.29 7.17
C ASP A 31 -23.80 3.65 7.93
N VAL A 32 -24.09 4.95 8.09
CA VAL A 32 -25.35 5.42 8.67
C VAL A 32 -26.53 4.99 7.80
N ILE A 33 -26.44 5.13 6.48
CA ILE A 33 -27.48 4.69 5.55
C ILE A 33 -27.66 3.17 5.61
N ALA A 34 -26.56 2.41 5.62
CA ALA A 34 -26.58 0.95 5.71
C ALA A 34 -27.29 0.46 6.99
N SER A 35 -27.00 1.11 8.12
CA SER A 35 -27.60 0.76 9.42
C SER A 35 -29.09 1.15 9.53
N ALA A 36 -29.52 2.21 8.83
CA ALA A 36 -30.88 2.73 8.89
C ALA A 36 -31.80 2.15 7.81
N SER A 37 -31.28 1.57 6.73
CA SER A 37 -32.06 1.09 5.60
C SER A 37 -32.24 -0.43 5.64
N THR A 38 -33.50 -0.86 5.57
CA THR A 38 -33.82 -2.28 5.37
C THR A 38 -33.92 -2.68 3.89
N LYS A 39 -33.77 -1.71 2.98
CA LYS A 39 -33.96 -1.91 1.54
C LYS A 39 -32.63 -1.93 0.75
N THR A 40 -31.55 -1.45 1.36
CA THR A 40 -30.25 -1.38 0.72
C THR A 40 -29.39 -2.54 1.22
N ASP A 41 -28.88 -3.38 0.31
CA ASP A 41 -27.95 -4.42 0.69
C ASP A 41 -26.63 -3.75 1.15
N PRO A 42 -26.19 -3.97 2.39
CA PRO A 42 -24.97 -3.34 2.95
C PRO A 42 -23.73 -3.51 2.09
N LYS A 43 -23.62 -4.61 1.32
CA LYS A 43 -22.47 -4.87 0.45
C LYS A 43 -22.19 -3.77 -0.55
N TYR A 44 -23.22 -3.05 -1.04
CA TYR A 44 -23.05 -1.94 -1.97
C TYR A 44 -22.50 -0.67 -1.32
N LEU A 45 -22.48 -0.61 0.01
CA LEU A 45 -22.01 0.54 0.77
C LEU A 45 -20.68 0.29 1.48
N MET A 46 -20.20 -0.96 1.52
CA MET A 46 -18.99 -1.34 2.26
C MET A 46 -17.74 -0.57 1.83
N ASN A 47 -17.60 -0.26 0.54
CA ASN A 47 -16.43 0.41 -0.03
C ASN A 47 -16.80 1.75 -0.66
N PHE A 48 -17.91 2.36 -0.24
CA PHE A 48 -18.43 3.58 -0.87
C PHE A 48 -17.43 4.74 -0.80
N GLY A 49 -16.73 4.89 0.32
CA GLY A 49 -15.71 5.92 0.48
C GLY A 49 -14.55 5.76 -0.51
N GLU A 50 -14.06 4.56 -0.69
CA GLU A 50 -12.98 4.24 -1.62
C GLU A 50 -13.41 4.46 -3.08
N GLU A 51 -14.61 4.00 -3.45
CA GLU A 51 -15.16 4.22 -4.79
C GLU A 51 -15.37 5.70 -5.09
N ASN A 52 -15.71 6.50 -4.07
CA ASN A 52 -15.85 7.95 -4.22
C ASN A 52 -14.49 8.63 -4.49
N VAL A 53 -13.43 8.21 -3.82
CA VAL A 53 -12.07 8.68 -4.11
C VAL A 53 -11.66 8.32 -5.53
N ARG A 54 -11.91 7.11 -5.98
CA ARG A 54 -11.56 6.64 -7.33
C ARG A 54 -12.32 7.35 -8.44
N SER A 55 -13.54 7.78 -8.18
CA SER A 55 -14.33 8.56 -9.14
C SER A 55 -13.96 10.05 -9.15
N HIS A 56 -13.15 10.50 -8.20
CA HIS A 56 -12.71 11.89 -8.10
C HIS A 56 -11.58 12.22 -9.07
N GLY A 57 -11.51 13.46 -9.56
CA GLY A 57 -10.45 13.90 -10.48
C GLY A 57 -9.03 13.78 -9.91
N LEU A 58 -8.85 13.77 -8.60
CA LEU A 58 -7.56 13.53 -7.94
C LEU A 58 -6.97 12.15 -8.28
N PHE A 59 -7.80 11.15 -8.57
CA PHE A 59 -7.31 9.82 -8.93
C PHE A 59 -6.47 9.83 -10.21
N VAL A 60 -6.88 10.59 -11.22
CA VAL A 60 -6.09 10.74 -12.47
C VAL A 60 -4.75 11.43 -12.19
N VAL A 61 -4.74 12.45 -11.33
CA VAL A 61 -3.51 13.15 -10.95
C VAL A 61 -2.57 12.22 -10.17
N SER A 62 -3.12 11.38 -9.29
CA SER A 62 -2.37 10.38 -8.53
C SER A 62 -1.67 9.37 -9.45
N GLN A 63 -2.36 8.88 -10.47
CA GLN A 63 -1.77 7.98 -11.48
C GLN A 63 -0.61 8.63 -12.23
N LEU A 64 -0.76 9.91 -12.61
CA LEU A 64 0.33 10.67 -13.23
C LEU A 64 1.53 10.82 -12.28
N LEU A 65 1.28 11.12 -11.01
CA LEU A 65 2.34 11.18 -10.01
C LEU A 65 3.04 9.83 -9.84
N ALA A 66 2.30 8.72 -9.76
CA ALA A 66 2.86 7.39 -9.64
C ALA A 66 3.81 7.06 -10.81
N SER A 67 3.47 7.49 -12.02
CA SER A 67 4.30 7.26 -13.20
C SER A 67 5.54 8.15 -13.27
N LEU A 68 5.49 9.38 -12.75
CA LEU A 68 6.58 10.37 -12.85
C LEU A 68 7.56 10.30 -11.67
N ARG A 69 7.06 10.01 -10.48
CA ARG A 69 7.87 10.04 -9.24
C ARG A 69 9.13 9.19 -9.30
N PRO A 70 9.13 7.92 -9.77
CA PRO A 70 10.34 7.10 -9.78
C PRO A 70 11.49 7.77 -10.56
N THR A 71 11.22 8.27 -11.74
CA THR A 71 12.22 8.95 -12.59
C THR A 71 12.73 10.24 -11.95
N ILE A 72 11.85 11.04 -11.36
CA ILE A 72 12.23 12.32 -10.75
C ILE A 72 13.01 12.09 -9.45
N ARG A 73 12.62 11.12 -8.62
CA ARG A 73 13.32 10.72 -7.41
C ARG A 73 14.73 10.19 -7.73
N ALA A 74 14.86 9.33 -8.73
CA ALA A 74 16.16 8.86 -9.21
C ALA A 74 17.07 10.03 -9.66
N ALA A 75 16.53 10.96 -10.44
CA ALA A 75 17.25 12.17 -10.89
C ALA A 75 17.58 13.14 -9.74
N ALA A 76 16.88 13.07 -8.62
CA ALA A 76 17.15 13.83 -7.40
C ALA A 76 18.14 13.14 -6.47
N GLY A 77 18.54 11.90 -6.77
CA GLY A 77 19.43 11.07 -5.93
C GLY A 77 18.73 10.55 -4.65
N ARG A 78 17.41 10.36 -4.70
CA ARG A 78 16.60 9.83 -3.59
C ARG A 78 16.62 8.30 -3.58
N SER A 79 16.19 7.74 -2.47
CA SER A 79 16.00 6.29 -2.35
C SER A 79 15.07 5.76 -3.44
N PRO A 80 15.35 4.59 -4.04
CA PRO A 80 14.44 3.94 -4.98
C PRO A 80 13.19 3.35 -4.29
N TRP A 81 13.14 3.34 -2.97
CA TRP A 81 11.97 2.96 -2.20
C TRP A 81 10.89 4.04 -2.23
N GLN A 82 9.65 3.61 -2.36
CA GLN A 82 8.47 4.44 -2.11
C GLN A 82 7.61 3.75 -1.05
N ILE A 83 7.39 4.41 0.07
CA ILE A 83 6.52 3.91 1.14
C ILE A 83 5.18 4.61 1.00
N ALA A 84 4.14 3.86 0.66
CA ALA A 84 2.77 4.34 0.48
C ALA A 84 1.92 4.20 1.74
N SER A 85 2.27 3.27 2.63
CA SER A 85 1.72 3.14 3.96
C SER A 85 2.80 2.62 4.91
N VAL A 86 2.93 3.25 6.06
CA VAL A 86 3.94 2.87 7.07
C VAL A 86 3.49 1.62 7.86
N GLY A 87 2.19 1.33 7.86
CA GLY A 87 1.64 0.24 8.64
C GLY A 87 1.61 0.54 10.15
N ASP A 88 1.63 -0.51 10.96
CA ASP A 88 1.77 -0.37 12.41
C ASP A 88 3.20 0.07 12.74
N ALA A 89 3.34 1.22 13.40
CA ALA A 89 4.63 1.85 13.69
C ALA A 89 5.53 1.04 14.65
N SER A 90 5.02 -0.01 15.27
CA SER A 90 5.78 -0.96 16.10
C SER A 90 6.56 -2.00 15.30
N LEU A 91 6.87 -1.73 14.06
CA LEU A 91 7.35 -2.62 13.00
C LEU A 91 8.69 -3.34 13.24
N GLU A 92 8.78 -4.07 14.32
CA GLU A 92 9.57 -5.28 14.36
C GLU A 92 8.64 -6.49 14.10
N THR A 93 8.20 -6.64 12.85
CA THR A 93 7.26 -7.71 12.50
C THR A 93 8.06 -8.92 11.99
N TYR A 94 7.98 -10.01 12.73
CA TYR A 94 8.43 -11.31 12.25
C TYR A 94 7.31 -11.90 11.40
N ALA A 95 7.56 -12.19 10.14
CA ALA A 95 6.55 -12.74 9.25
C ALA A 95 7.20 -13.67 8.24
N GLY A 96 6.51 -14.77 7.90
CA GLY A 96 6.85 -15.56 6.72
C GLY A 96 6.72 -14.69 5.46
N VAL A 97 7.51 -14.99 4.45
CA VAL A 97 7.48 -14.25 3.18
C VAL A 97 6.84 -15.10 2.10
N ALA A 98 5.68 -14.64 1.60
CA ALA A 98 5.03 -15.22 0.43
C ALA A 98 5.38 -14.38 -0.81
N SER A 99 5.84 -15.03 -1.88
CA SER A 99 6.11 -14.39 -3.17
C SER A 99 5.06 -14.84 -4.17
N VAL A 100 4.37 -13.87 -4.78
CA VAL A 100 3.30 -14.08 -5.76
C VAL A 100 3.46 -13.12 -6.93
N GLU A 101 2.95 -13.46 -8.10
CA GLU A 101 2.96 -12.54 -9.24
C GLU A 101 1.99 -11.38 -9.01
N THR A 102 0.81 -11.69 -8.49
CA THR A 102 -0.23 -10.71 -8.13
C THR A 102 -0.88 -11.07 -6.79
N LEU A 103 -1.41 -10.08 -6.07
CA LEU A 103 -2.18 -10.32 -4.84
C LEU A 103 -3.45 -11.15 -5.07
N SER A 104 -3.96 -11.19 -6.31
CA SER A 104 -5.13 -11.98 -6.67
C SER A 104 -4.94 -13.49 -6.39
N GLU A 105 -3.69 -13.98 -6.41
CA GLU A 105 -3.38 -15.39 -6.17
C GLU A 105 -3.66 -15.83 -4.73
N ILE A 106 -3.60 -14.91 -3.80
CA ILE A 106 -3.81 -15.16 -2.36
C ILE A 106 -5.12 -14.56 -1.83
N GLN A 107 -6.02 -14.13 -2.73
CA GLN A 107 -7.33 -13.61 -2.32
C GLN A 107 -8.14 -14.70 -1.60
N GLY A 108 -8.67 -14.36 -0.42
CA GLY A 108 -9.45 -15.28 0.41
C GLY A 108 -8.63 -16.16 1.36
N GLU A 109 -7.30 -16.09 1.27
CA GLU A 109 -6.42 -16.73 2.26
C GLU A 109 -6.44 -15.95 3.59
N ASP A 110 -6.17 -16.64 4.69
CA ASP A 110 -6.12 -16.07 6.04
C ASP A 110 -4.75 -16.34 6.69
N TYR A 111 -3.99 -15.28 6.90
CA TYR A 111 -2.65 -15.31 7.50
C TYR A 111 -2.65 -14.82 8.96
N THR A 112 -3.80 -14.73 9.62
CA THR A 112 -3.90 -14.23 11.01
C THR A 112 -3.09 -15.06 12.00
N CYS A 113 -2.99 -16.39 11.77
CA CYS A 113 -2.18 -17.28 12.59
C CYS A 113 -0.69 -17.29 12.21
N THR A 114 -0.35 -16.84 11.01
CA THR A 114 1.03 -16.78 10.51
C THR A 114 1.22 -15.43 9.81
N PRO A 115 1.51 -14.36 10.57
CA PRO A 115 1.69 -13.03 10.01
C PRO A 115 2.67 -13.05 8.83
N THR A 116 2.26 -12.52 7.68
CA THR A 116 2.97 -12.69 6.41
C THR A 116 3.33 -11.37 5.78
N VAL A 117 4.51 -11.31 5.17
CA VAL A 117 4.92 -10.28 4.21
C VAL A 117 4.64 -10.83 2.82
N CYS A 118 3.94 -10.07 1.99
CA CYS A 118 3.69 -10.44 0.61
C CYS A 118 4.63 -9.67 -0.31
N LEU A 119 5.36 -10.39 -1.16
CA LEU A 119 6.16 -9.84 -2.26
C LEU A 119 5.38 -10.05 -3.55
N THR A 120 5.15 -9.00 -4.33
CA THR A 120 4.40 -9.10 -5.58
C THR A 120 5.02 -8.25 -6.67
N GLU A 121 5.04 -8.76 -7.91
CA GLU A 121 5.59 -7.98 -9.03
C GLU A 121 4.66 -6.84 -9.44
N THR A 122 3.35 -7.09 -9.39
CA THR A 122 2.33 -6.13 -9.83
C THR A 122 1.17 -6.03 -8.85
N LEU A 123 0.48 -4.89 -8.90
CA LEU A 123 -0.75 -4.64 -8.15
C LEU A 123 -1.88 -4.32 -9.13
N GLY A 124 -2.98 -5.05 -9.06
CA GLY A 124 -4.10 -4.96 -9.99
C GLY A 124 -5.04 -3.78 -9.75
N GLY A 125 -5.11 -3.24 -8.58
CA GLY A 125 -5.94 -2.06 -8.26
C GLY A 125 -7.36 -2.35 -7.76
N LEU A 126 -7.80 -3.61 -7.73
CA LEU A 126 -9.09 -4.04 -7.13
C LEU A 126 -8.88 -5.12 -6.06
N GLU A 127 -7.64 -5.50 -5.83
CA GLU A 127 -7.29 -6.55 -4.89
C GLU A 127 -7.44 -6.05 -3.45
N ASP A 128 -7.92 -6.94 -2.59
CA ASP A 128 -7.90 -6.75 -1.15
C ASP A 128 -6.59 -7.26 -0.56
N ILE A 129 -6.22 -6.74 0.59
CA ILE A 129 -5.11 -7.26 1.38
C ILE A 129 -5.67 -8.38 2.26
N PRO A 130 -5.20 -9.64 2.11
CA PRO A 130 -5.68 -10.74 2.92
C PRO A 130 -5.45 -10.53 4.41
N ALA A 131 -6.35 -11.08 5.23
CA ALA A 131 -6.23 -10.99 6.69
C ALA A 131 -4.90 -11.57 7.17
N GLY A 132 -4.22 -10.87 8.09
CA GLY A 132 -2.93 -11.30 8.64
C GLY A 132 -1.71 -10.95 7.79
N VAL A 133 -1.88 -10.44 6.57
CA VAL A 133 -0.78 -9.81 5.81
C VAL A 133 -0.38 -8.52 6.53
N ARG A 134 0.90 -8.40 6.88
CA ARG A 134 1.46 -7.27 7.64
C ARG A 134 2.17 -6.25 6.76
N ALA A 135 2.69 -6.73 5.63
CA ALA A 135 3.33 -5.86 4.67
C ALA A 135 3.10 -6.38 3.25
N VAL A 136 2.96 -5.45 2.32
CA VAL A 136 3.01 -5.72 0.89
C VAL A 136 4.17 -4.93 0.31
N VAL A 137 5.09 -5.64 -0.33
CA VAL A 137 6.21 -5.04 -1.06
C VAL A 137 6.06 -5.38 -2.53
N THR A 138 6.06 -4.37 -3.37
CA THR A 138 5.85 -4.55 -4.81
C THR A 138 6.97 -3.95 -5.64
N LYS A 139 7.22 -4.55 -6.81
CA LYS A 139 8.12 -4.00 -7.81
C LYS A 139 7.48 -2.83 -8.57
N ALA A 140 6.17 -2.88 -8.77
CA ALA A 140 5.45 -1.84 -9.49
C ALA A 140 5.33 -0.53 -8.68
N PRO A 141 5.40 0.65 -9.32
CA PRO A 141 5.09 1.91 -8.66
C PRO A 141 3.67 1.90 -8.08
N VAL A 142 3.51 2.40 -6.85
CA VAL A 142 2.22 2.45 -6.19
C VAL A 142 1.55 3.80 -6.44
N ASP A 143 0.32 3.73 -6.94
CA ASP A 143 -0.60 4.87 -6.94
C ASP A 143 -1.17 5.06 -5.53
N LEU A 144 -0.91 6.23 -4.94
CA LEU A 144 -1.26 6.54 -3.55
C LEU A 144 -2.77 6.61 -3.29
N LEU A 145 -3.58 6.81 -4.31
CA LEU A 145 -5.05 6.79 -4.25
C LEU A 145 -5.66 5.49 -4.77
N SER A 146 -4.85 4.50 -5.11
CA SER A 146 -5.35 3.16 -5.45
C SER A 146 -6.07 2.52 -4.26
N HIS A 147 -6.99 1.62 -4.57
CA HIS A 147 -7.74 0.84 -3.57
C HIS A 147 -6.82 0.20 -2.52
N ILE A 148 -5.76 -0.46 -3.00
CA ILE A 148 -4.80 -1.12 -2.11
C ILE A 148 -4.04 -0.14 -1.22
N ALA A 149 -3.68 1.06 -1.72
CA ALA A 149 -2.98 2.06 -0.93
C ALA A 149 -3.88 2.64 0.18
N ILE A 150 -5.14 2.94 -0.15
CA ILE A 150 -6.14 3.39 0.82
C ILE A 150 -6.39 2.28 1.86
N ARG A 151 -6.57 1.04 1.42
CA ARG A 151 -6.75 -0.12 2.30
C ARG A 151 -5.56 -0.34 3.23
N ALA A 152 -4.34 -0.32 2.70
CA ALA A 152 -3.14 -0.47 3.50
C ALA A 152 -3.07 0.56 4.63
N ARG A 153 -3.38 1.84 4.35
CA ARG A 153 -3.45 2.89 5.39
C ARG A 153 -4.56 2.62 6.41
N ASN A 154 -5.74 2.27 5.95
CA ASN A 154 -6.91 2.04 6.83
C ASN A 154 -6.75 0.80 7.72
N THR A 155 -6.03 -0.22 7.27
CA THR A 155 -5.79 -1.47 8.01
C THR A 155 -4.42 -1.55 8.68
N SER A 156 -3.65 -0.44 8.64
CA SER A 156 -2.30 -0.38 9.20
C SER A 156 -1.36 -1.45 8.65
N VAL A 157 -1.45 -1.73 7.36
CA VAL A 157 -0.53 -2.62 6.63
C VAL A 157 0.56 -1.77 5.98
N LEU A 158 1.82 -2.18 6.09
CA LEU A 158 2.91 -1.54 5.37
C LEU A 158 2.73 -1.81 3.87
N LEU A 159 2.79 -0.75 3.07
CA LEU A 159 2.80 -0.85 1.61
C LEU A 159 4.00 -0.08 1.07
N ALA A 160 4.91 -0.80 0.43
CA ALA A 160 6.11 -0.23 -0.14
C ALA A 160 6.34 -0.74 -1.56
N SER A 161 6.94 0.10 -2.40
CA SER A 161 7.43 -0.30 -3.71
C SER A 161 8.92 -0.02 -3.86
N VAL A 162 9.59 -0.84 -4.68
CA VAL A 162 10.98 -0.66 -5.07
C VAL A 162 11.09 -0.87 -6.58
N VAL A 163 11.39 0.20 -7.29
CA VAL A 163 11.43 0.19 -8.77
C VAL A 163 12.81 -0.25 -9.31
N ASP A 164 13.78 -0.40 -8.43
CA ASP A 164 15.14 -0.82 -8.74
C ASP A 164 15.23 -2.35 -8.80
N ASP A 165 15.67 -2.90 -9.94
CA ASP A 165 15.73 -4.35 -10.17
C ASP A 165 16.71 -5.07 -9.24
N ASP A 166 17.85 -4.44 -8.90
CA ASP A 166 18.84 -5.07 -8.03
C ASP A 166 18.31 -5.19 -6.60
N LEU A 167 17.70 -4.12 -6.08
CA LEU A 167 17.05 -4.14 -4.77
C LEU A 167 15.84 -5.07 -4.73
N TRP A 168 15.05 -5.13 -5.81
CA TRP A 168 13.95 -6.10 -5.89
C TRP A 168 14.47 -7.53 -5.78
N ASN A 169 15.53 -7.84 -6.52
CA ASN A 169 16.17 -9.16 -6.44
C ASN A 169 16.76 -9.46 -5.06
N GLU A 170 17.26 -8.45 -4.35
CA GLU A 170 17.69 -8.62 -2.95
C GLU A 170 16.53 -8.97 -2.03
N VAL A 171 15.39 -8.32 -2.19
CA VAL A 171 14.18 -8.59 -1.40
C VAL A 171 13.63 -9.99 -1.70
N LEU A 172 13.63 -10.39 -2.97
CA LEU A 172 13.16 -11.74 -3.37
C LEU A 172 13.97 -12.89 -2.74
N ARG A 173 15.22 -12.66 -2.32
CA ARG A 173 16.01 -13.69 -1.62
C ARG A 173 15.42 -14.11 -0.28
N PHE A 174 14.53 -13.29 0.28
CA PHE A 174 13.83 -13.60 1.53
C PHE A 174 12.53 -14.39 1.31
N ALA A 175 12.17 -14.75 0.07
CA ALA A 175 11.03 -15.60 -0.20
C ALA A 175 11.14 -16.91 0.61
N ASP A 176 10.01 -17.36 1.16
CA ASP A 176 9.90 -18.55 2.01
C ASP A 176 10.70 -18.52 3.33
N SER A 177 11.18 -17.34 3.74
CA SER A 177 11.89 -17.17 5.01
C SER A 177 11.11 -16.31 6.00
N ASN A 178 11.57 -16.26 7.25
CA ASN A 178 11.06 -15.31 8.23
C ASN A 178 11.91 -14.05 8.21
N VAL A 179 11.26 -12.89 8.24
CA VAL A 179 11.95 -11.61 8.15
C VAL A 179 11.53 -10.64 9.24
N ARG A 180 12.43 -9.72 9.54
CA ARG A 180 12.16 -8.50 10.28
C ARG A 180 12.11 -7.35 9.30
N LEU A 181 11.09 -6.50 9.42
CA LEU A 181 10.96 -5.28 8.65
C LEU A 181 11.19 -4.07 9.56
N SER A 182 11.91 -3.08 9.06
CA SER A 182 12.04 -1.78 9.70
C SER A 182 12.13 -0.67 8.64
N ILE A 183 11.72 0.55 9.02
CA ILE A 183 11.82 1.72 8.16
C ILE A 183 12.92 2.62 8.70
N GLU A 184 13.91 2.90 7.88
CA GLU A 184 14.98 3.84 8.19
C GLU A 184 14.98 4.99 7.17
N GLY A 185 14.43 6.13 7.61
CA GLY A 185 14.21 7.27 6.73
C GLY A 185 13.22 6.93 5.62
N GLU A 186 13.71 6.87 4.37
CA GLU A 186 12.89 6.53 3.19
C GLU A 186 13.10 5.09 2.69
N ARG A 187 13.78 4.25 3.48
CA ARG A 187 14.15 2.90 3.06
C ARG A 187 13.44 1.86 3.90
N LEU A 188 12.92 0.84 3.24
CA LEU A 188 12.53 -0.38 3.91
C LEU A 188 13.77 -1.27 4.07
N ILE A 189 14.04 -1.67 5.29
CA ILE A 189 15.07 -2.64 5.63
C ILE A 189 14.40 -3.99 5.85
N VAL A 190 14.83 -4.98 5.09
CA VAL A 190 14.40 -6.37 5.22
C VAL A 190 15.59 -7.17 5.73
N ALA A 191 15.46 -7.85 6.84
CA ALA A 191 16.49 -8.67 7.43
C ALA A 191 15.93 -10.04 7.81
N GLU A 192 16.74 -11.08 7.71
CA GLU A 192 16.36 -12.42 8.14
C GLU A 192 16.10 -12.43 9.65
N ALA A 193 14.97 -13.02 10.05
CA ALA A 193 14.62 -13.20 11.45
C ALA A 193 15.14 -14.54 11.95
N SER A 194 16.00 -14.51 12.95
CA SER A 194 16.38 -15.73 13.67
C SER A 194 15.16 -16.26 14.41
N VAL A 195 14.75 -17.47 14.14
CA VAL A 195 13.77 -18.18 14.98
C VAL A 195 14.44 -18.43 16.33
N ALA A 196 13.96 -17.74 17.37
CA ALA A 196 14.44 -17.95 18.73
C ALA A 196 13.80 -19.21 19.34
#